data_78624ac3d8739b47070e3e8796276397
#
_entry.id   78624ac3d8739b47070e3e8796276397
#
_cell.length_a   1.000
_cell.length_b   1.000
_cell.length_c   1.000
_cell.angle_alpha   90.00
_cell.angle_beta   90.00
_cell.angle_gamma   90.00
#
_symmetry.space_group_name_H-M   'P 1'
#
loop_
_entity.id
_entity.type
_entity.pdbx_description
1 polymer ?
#
loop_
_entity_poly.entity_id
_entity_poly.type
_entity_poly.pdbx_seq_one_letter_code
_entity_poly.pdbx_strand_id
1 'polypeptide(L)'
;MRPETPVERELVAAVSARGGLAIKLAPTMRGLPDRLILLPNGETRLVELKAPGEMPRESQKMVHRHLDAMGHPVTTIDTTEGARRWAETHVTR
;
A
#
# COMPACT_ATOMS: atom_id res chain seq x y z
N MET A 1 7.48 -9.99 -14.02
CA MET A 1 7.34 -9.30 -12.73
C MET A 1 7.96 -7.92 -12.81
N ARG A 2 7.22 -6.91 -12.41
CA ARG A 2 7.71 -5.52 -12.43
C ARG A 2 8.75 -5.33 -11.32
N PRO A 3 9.89 -4.67 -11.59
CA PRO A 3 10.85 -4.39 -10.53
C PRO A 3 10.27 -3.47 -9.45
N GLU A 4 10.75 -3.64 -8.25
CA GLU A 4 10.34 -2.82 -7.11
C GLU A 4 10.82 -1.39 -7.28
N THR A 5 9.91 -0.42 -7.12
CA THR A 5 10.23 1.00 -7.25
C THR A 5 10.89 1.54 -5.96
N PRO A 6 11.53 2.73 -6.02
CA PRO A 6 12.04 3.36 -4.79
C PRO A 6 10.95 3.62 -3.75
N VAL A 7 9.75 4.01 -4.17
CA VAL A 7 8.61 4.23 -3.26
C VAL A 7 8.25 2.93 -2.55
N GLU A 8 8.18 1.85 -3.31
CA GLU A 8 7.87 0.53 -2.81
C GLU A 8 8.91 0.04 -1.80
N ARG A 9 10.21 0.19 -2.13
CA ARG A 9 11.30 -0.19 -1.24
C ARG A 9 11.25 0.61 0.08
N GLU A 10 10.96 1.90 -0.01
CA GLU A 10 10.87 2.75 1.19
C GLU A 10 9.72 2.29 2.09
N LEU A 11 8.57 1.97 1.50
CA LEU A 11 7.42 1.49 2.26
C LEU A 11 7.75 0.19 2.99
N VAL A 12 8.32 -0.78 2.28
CA VAL A 12 8.69 -2.08 2.86
C VAL A 12 9.67 -1.90 4.00
N ALA A 13 10.71 -1.09 3.81
CA ALA A 13 11.72 -0.84 4.82
C ALA A 13 11.13 -0.14 6.05
N ALA A 14 10.33 0.90 5.84
CA ALA A 14 9.74 1.67 6.94
C ALA A 14 8.75 0.85 7.76
N VAL A 15 7.94 0.04 7.09
CA VAL A 15 6.98 -0.85 7.75
C VAL A 15 7.72 -1.92 8.56
N SER A 16 8.73 -2.54 7.96
CA SER A 16 9.52 -3.58 8.60
C SER A 16 10.26 -3.05 9.83
N ALA A 17 10.86 -1.86 9.73
CA ALA A 17 11.58 -1.23 10.83
C ALA A 17 10.68 -0.98 12.06
N ARG A 18 9.38 -0.91 11.85
CA ARG A 18 8.40 -0.65 12.92
C ARG A 18 7.66 -1.91 13.37
N GLY A 19 8.09 -3.07 12.92
CA GLY A 19 7.52 -4.35 13.36
C GLY A 19 6.32 -4.81 12.55
N GLY A 20 6.00 -4.15 11.44
CA GLY A 20 4.95 -4.59 10.53
C GLY A 20 5.49 -5.45 9.40
N LEU A 21 4.61 -5.89 8.53
CA LEU A 21 4.96 -6.72 7.38
C LEU A 21 4.19 -6.22 6.15
N ALA A 22 4.91 -5.86 5.10
CA ALA A 22 4.33 -5.42 3.84
C ALA A 22 4.35 -6.57 2.84
N ILE A 23 3.19 -7.22 2.65
CA ILE A 23 3.06 -8.37 1.77
C ILE A 23 2.70 -7.90 0.37
N LYS A 24 3.44 -8.34 -0.63
CA LYS A 24 3.12 -8.04 -2.03
C LYS A 24 1.97 -8.92 -2.47
N LEU A 25 0.90 -8.31 -2.95
CA LEU A 25 -0.25 -9.05 -3.47
C LEU A 25 0.03 -9.46 -4.92
N ALA A 26 -0.16 -10.74 -5.21
CA ALA A 26 -0.08 -11.22 -6.57
C ALA A 26 -1.25 -10.64 -7.38
N PRO A 27 -1.04 -10.30 -8.67
CA PRO A 27 -2.10 -9.70 -9.49
C PRO A 27 -3.12 -10.75 -9.96
N THR A 28 -3.81 -11.36 -9.00
CA THR A 28 -4.83 -12.39 -9.26
C THR A 28 -6.16 -11.80 -9.70
N MET A 29 -6.35 -10.52 -9.48
CA MET A 29 -7.55 -9.79 -9.88
C MET A 29 -7.12 -8.40 -10.33
N ARG A 30 -7.65 -7.97 -11.48
CA ARG A 30 -7.33 -6.66 -12.05
C ARG A 30 -7.81 -5.56 -11.11
N GLY A 31 -6.91 -4.62 -10.81
CA GLY A 31 -7.24 -3.47 -9.96
C GLY A 31 -6.97 -3.65 -8.48
N LEU A 32 -6.45 -4.82 -8.06
CA LEU A 32 -6.06 -5.01 -6.66
C LEU A 32 -4.96 -4.04 -6.25
N PRO A 33 -4.96 -3.59 -4.98
CA PRO A 33 -3.83 -2.85 -4.42
C PRO A 33 -2.53 -3.66 -4.44
N ASP A 34 -1.40 -2.97 -4.41
CA ASP A 34 -0.09 -3.61 -4.50
C ASP A 34 0.32 -4.36 -3.24
N ARG A 35 -0.03 -3.83 -2.07
CA ARG A 35 0.46 -4.35 -0.79
C ARG A 35 -0.64 -4.49 0.25
N LEU A 36 -0.58 -5.60 0.97
CA LEU A 36 -1.31 -5.79 2.21
C LEU A 36 -0.33 -5.57 3.35
N ILE A 37 -0.65 -4.63 4.23
CA ILE A 37 0.21 -4.29 5.36
C ILE A 37 -0.37 -4.89 6.62
N LEU A 38 0.39 -5.74 7.28
CA LEU A 38 0.03 -6.29 8.59
C LEU A 38 0.69 -5.43 9.65
N LEU A 39 -0.12 -4.84 10.50
CA LEU A 39 0.36 -3.95 11.56
C LEU A 39 0.64 -4.75 12.85
N PRO A 40 1.64 -4.34 13.65
CA PRO A 40 1.95 -5.06 14.87
C PRO A 40 0.85 -5.03 15.92
N ASN A 41 -0.13 -4.11 15.79
CA ASN A 41 -1.30 -4.05 16.67
C ASN A 41 -2.44 -5.00 16.25
N GLY A 42 -2.23 -5.81 15.20
CA GLY A 42 -3.24 -6.76 14.73
C GLY A 42 -4.14 -6.24 13.61
N GLU A 43 -4.04 -4.96 13.25
CA GLU A 43 -4.82 -4.40 12.16
C GLU A 43 -4.14 -4.63 10.82
N THR A 44 -4.91 -4.48 9.73
CA THR A 44 -4.40 -4.58 8.36
C THR A 44 -4.71 -3.31 7.59
N ARG A 45 -3.90 -3.01 6.57
CA ARG A 45 -4.11 -1.88 5.67
C ARG A 45 -3.80 -2.30 4.24
N LEU A 46 -4.45 -1.64 3.29
CA LEU A 46 -4.19 -1.84 1.86
C LEU A 46 -3.52 -0.60 1.30
N VAL A 47 -2.44 -0.79 0.55
CA VAL A 47 -1.67 0.31 -0.03
C VAL A 47 -1.43 0.07 -1.51
N GLU A 48 -1.72 1.10 -2.30
CA GLU A 48 -1.40 1.16 -3.72
C GLU A 48 -0.19 2.08 -3.90
N LEU A 49 0.79 1.64 -4.67
CA LEU A 49 2.02 2.40 -4.90
C LEU A 49 2.08 2.89 -6.33
N LYS A 50 2.32 4.18 -6.49
CA LYS A 50 2.38 4.85 -7.79
C LYS A 50 3.69 5.60 -7.95
N ALA A 51 4.14 5.79 -9.20
CA ALA A 51 5.21 6.72 -9.49
C ALA A 51 4.69 8.15 -9.26
N PRO A 52 5.57 9.11 -8.92
CA PRO A 52 5.13 10.49 -8.71
C PRO A 52 4.33 11.02 -9.90
N GLY A 53 3.12 11.53 -9.63
CA GLY A 53 2.22 12.08 -10.63
C GLY A 53 1.44 11.06 -11.43
N GLU A 54 1.65 9.77 -11.21
CA GLU A 54 0.91 8.72 -11.92
C GLU A 54 -0.51 8.60 -11.38
N MET A 55 -1.47 8.54 -12.29
CA MET A 55 -2.89 8.44 -11.93
C MET A 55 -3.35 6.98 -11.87
N PRO A 56 -4.28 6.63 -10.98
CA PRO A 56 -4.88 5.28 -10.96
C PRO A 56 -5.65 4.98 -12.24
N ARG A 57 -5.60 3.74 -12.68
CA ARG A 57 -6.42 3.27 -13.81
C ARG A 57 -7.87 3.12 -13.38
N GLU A 58 -8.79 3.11 -14.36
CA GLU A 58 -10.21 2.94 -14.07
C GLU A 58 -10.52 1.64 -13.32
N SER A 59 -9.88 0.53 -13.71
CA SER A 59 -10.05 -0.74 -13.02
C SER A 59 -9.62 -0.66 -11.55
N GLN A 60 -8.56 0.09 -11.26
CA GLN A 60 -8.11 0.31 -9.88
C GLN A 60 -9.11 1.15 -9.10
N LYS A 61 -9.62 2.22 -9.71
CA LYS A 61 -10.63 3.08 -9.07
C LYS A 61 -11.88 2.30 -8.70
N MET A 62 -12.35 1.43 -9.59
CA MET A 62 -13.53 0.61 -9.34
C MET A 62 -13.32 -0.35 -8.17
N VAL A 63 -12.20 -1.08 -8.18
CA VAL A 63 -11.89 -2.03 -7.12
C VAL A 63 -11.68 -1.30 -5.79
N HIS A 64 -10.97 -0.17 -5.80
CA HIS A 64 -10.72 0.60 -4.57
C HIS A 64 -12.03 1.12 -3.97
N ARG A 65 -12.97 1.61 -4.80
CA ARG A 65 -14.29 2.03 -4.31
C ARG A 65 -15.05 0.86 -3.68
N HIS A 66 -14.98 -0.31 -4.29
CA HIS A 66 -15.64 -1.51 -3.79
C HIS A 66 -15.03 -1.93 -2.44
N LEU A 67 -13.72 -1.92 -2.34
CA LEU A 67 -13.01 -2.23 -1.09
C LEU A 67 -13.37 -1.22 0.01
N ASP A 68 -13.40 0.06 -0.33
CA ASP A 68 -13.77 1.11 0.62
C ASP A 68 -15.19 0.92 1.14
N ALA A 69 -16.13 0.58 0.25
CA ALA A 69 -17.52 0.33 0.61
C ALA A 69 -17.67 -0.85 1.57
N MET A 70 -16.75 -1.81 1.52
CA MET A 70 -16.74 -2.96 2.44
C MET A 70 -15.97 -2.67 3.74
N GLY A 71 -15.46 -1.47 3.92
CA GLY A 71 -14.69 -1.12 5.10
C GLY A 71 -13.19 -1.37 4.99
N HIS A 72 -12.67 -1.56 3.77
CA HIS A 72 -11.25 -1.78 3.51
C HIS A 72 -10.67 -0.69 2.61
N PRO A 73 -10.52 0.55 3.13
CA PRO A 73 -10.03 1.65 2.31
C PRO A 73 -8.59 1.43 1.84
N VAL A 74 -8.30 1.91 0.63
CA VAL A 74 -6.97 1.80 0.03
C VAL A 74 -6.28 3.16 0.09
N THR A 75 -5.07 3.19 0.62
CA THR A 75 -4.23 4.38 0.61
C THR A 75 -3.31 4.33 -0.62
N THR A 76 -3.26 5.42 -1.37
CA THR A 76 -2.34 5.56 -2.50
C THR A 76 -1.14 6.39 -2.08
N ILE A 77 0.07 5.88 -2.33
CA ILE A 77 1.32 6.54 -1.99
C ILE A 77 2.17 6.64 -3.24
N ASP A 78 2.66 7.84 -3.56
CA ASP A 78 3.41 8.11 -4.78
C ASP A 78 4.78 8.75 -4.55
N THR A 79 5.22 8.90 -3.29
CA THR A 79 6.55 9.43 -2.98
C THR A 79 7.20 8.63 -1.86
N THR A 80 8.54 8.64 -1.84
CA THR A 80 9.31 7.96 -0.78
C THR A 80 9.04 8.61 0.57
N GLU A 81 8.94 9.94 0.60
CA GLU A 81 8.60 10.66 1.83
C GLU A 81 7.21 10.29 2.33
N GLY A 82 6.24 10.20 1.42
CA GLY A 82 4.88 9.78 1.75
C GLY A 82 4.84 8.37 2.34
N ALA A 83 5.63 7.45 1.79
CA ALA A 83 5.74 6.09 2.31
C ALA A 83 6.28 6.08 3.74
N ARG A 84 7.33 6.85 3.99
CA ARG A 84 7.93 6.96 5.32
C ARG A 84 6.95 7.55 6.32
N ARG A 85 6.29 8.65 5.98
CA ARG A 85 5.29 9.29 6.83
C ARG A 85 4.13 8.39 7.15
N TRP A 86 3.65 7.67 6.15
CA TRP A 86 2.54 6.76 6.32
C TRP A 86 2.89 5.69 7.36
N ALA A 87 4.07 5.10 7.24
CA ALA A 87 4.53 4.09 8.19
C ALA A 87 4.67 4.67 9.61
N GLU A 88 5.22 5.88 9.73
CA GLU A 88 5.37 6.55 11.03
C GLU A 88 4.00 6.80 11.68
N THR A 89 2.99 7.11 10.89
CA THR A 89 1.66 7.42 11.40
C THR A 89 0.86 6.16 11.75
N HIS A 90 0.95 5.12 10.93
CA HIS A 90 0.05 3.97 11.01
C HIS A 90 0.68 2.70 11.58
N VAL A 91 1.99 2.54 11.46
CA VAL A 91 2.67 1.32 11.94
C VAL A 91 3.20 1.57 13.34
N THR A 92 2.36 1.28 14.32
CA THR A 92 2.68 1.45 15.75
C THR A 92 2.42 0.14 16.47
N ARG A 93 3.15 -0.06 17.54
CA ARG A 93 3.02 -1.25 18.38
C ARG A 93 1.97 -1.04 19.48
#